data_ed2882fdb0313c1907cc016b465c74dd
#
_entry.id   ed2882fdb0313c1907cc016b465c74dd
#
_cell.length_a   1.000
_cell.length_b   1.000
_cell.length_c   1.000
_cell.angle_alpha   90.00
_cell.angle_beta   90.00
_cell.angle_gamma   90.00
#
_symmetry.space_group_name_H-M   'P 1'
#
loop_
_entity.id
_entity.type
_entity.pdbx_description
1 polymer ?
#
loop_
_entity_poly.entity_id
_entity_poly.type
_entity_poly.pdbx_seq_one_letter_code
_entity_poly.pdbx_strand_id
1 'polypeptide(L)'
;MGKAFTYTARREMPVEVVDKAILMFRTPSSWPEWNTGAKSMLATNAESLDEGDHIAVHQIIKGGLIEIRWLVNSLREGDGFCEIELLGQGQSRNERPIGSGLKDLKICITFLSQDGGGIEIHSSCNVSRLLAVFSSRINSFMKKQTEQLLDDMSAIE
;
A
#
# COMPACT_ATOMS: atom_id res chain seq x y z
N MET A 1 12.09 -21.38 -9.46
CA MET A 1 12.02 -20.61 -8.23
C MET A 1 12.23 -19.13 -8.50
N GLY A 2 11.45 -18.30 -7.86
CA GLY A 2 11.59 -16.86 -7.94
C GLY A 2 12.54 -16.30 -6.90
N LYS A 3 12.66 -15.00 -6.86
CA LYS A 3 13.43 -14.25 -5.87
C LYS A 3 12.49 -13.39 -5.04
N ALA A 4 12.68 -13.39 -3.73
CA ALA A 4 11.92 -12.56 -2.80
C ALA A 4 12.55 -11.17 -2.67
N PHE A 5 11.71 -10.13 -2.66
CA PHE A 5 12.11 -8.75 -2.43
C PHE A 5 11.33 -8.20 -1.25
N THR A 6 12.01 -7.47 -0.40
CA THR A 6 11.39 -6.80 0.74
C THR A 6 11.94 -5.39 0.88
N TYR A 7 11.10 -4.49 1.36
CA TYR A 7 11.52 -3.15 1.72
C TYR A 7 10.71 -2.68 2.92
N THR A 8 11.39 -2.10 3.91
CA THR A 8 10.74 -1.56 5.10
C THR A 8 11.12 -0.09 5.26
N ALA A 9 10.13 0.75 5.46
CA ALA A 9 10.32 2.16 5.77
C ALA A 9 9.57 2.48 7.05
N ARG A 10 10.16 3.34 7.88
CA ARG A 10 9.56 3.79 9.12
C ARG A 10 9.79 5.28 9.29
N ARG A 11 8.78 5.98 9.83
CA ARG A 11 8.90 7.39 10.15
C ARG A 11 8.22 7.66 11.49
N GLU A 12 8.96 8.26 12.39
CA GLU A 12 8.41 8.74 13.67
C GLU A 12 7.51 9.94 13.40
N MET A 13 6.34 9.96 14.02
CA MET A 13 5.36 11.02 13.83
C MET A 13 4.62 11.32 15.14
N PRO A 14 4.14 12.57 15.32
CA PRO A 14 3.29 12.90 16.45
C PRO A 14 2.00 12.05 16.46
N VAL A 15 1.47 11.81 17.66
CA VAL A 15 0.25 11.03 17.86
C VAL A 15 -0.90 11.54 16.99
N GLU A 16 -1.09 12.85 16.92
CA GLU A 16 -2.18 13.47 16.15
C GLU A 16 -2.09 13.14 14.65
N VAL A 17 -0.87 13.11 14.13
CA VAL A 17 -0.63 12.79 12.72
C VAL A 17 -0.94 11.32 12.47
N VAL A 18 -0.50 10.44 13.38
CA VAL A 18 -0.76 8.99 13.24
C VAL A 18 -2.26 8.71 13.32
N ASP A 19 -2.96 9.30 14.29
CA ASP A 19 -4.40 9.12 14.45
C ASP A 19 -5.16 9.53 13.20
N LYS A 20 -4.78 10.66 12.61
CA LYS A 20 -5.42 11.14 11.39
C LYS A 20 -5.10 10.25 10.21
N ALA A 21 -3.87 9.75 10.10
CA ALA A 21 -3.47 8.83 9.06
C ALA A 21 -4.27 7.51 9.14
N ILE A 22 -4.48 6.99 10.35
CA ILE A 22 -5.32 5.79 10.55
C ILE A 22 -6.74 6.04 10.02
N LEU A 23 -7.34 7.14 10.43
CA LEU A 23 -8.70 7.50 10.03
C LEU A 23 -8.81 7.61 8.51
N MET A 24 -7.89 8.33 7.88
CA MET A 24 -7.91 8.56 6.44
C MET A 24 -7.61 7.28 5.66
N PHE A 25 -6.69 6.46 6.14
CA PHE A 25 -6.39 5.18 5.49
C PHE A 25 -7.59 4.23 5.57
N ARG A 26 -8.30 4.22 6.68
CA ARG A 26 -9.47 3.38 6.89
C ARG A 26 -10.74 3.93 6.23
N THR A 27 -10.66 5.07 5.58
CA THR A 27 -11.77 5.67 4.83
C THR A 27 -11.40 5.68 3.33
N PRO A 28 -11.67 4.59 2.60
CA PRO A 28 -11.24 4.47 1.20
C PRO A 28 -11.66 5.63 0.32
N SER A 29 -12.82 6.21 0.51
CA SER A 29 -13.28 7.37 -0.26
C SER A 29 -12.37 8.59 -0.13
N SER A 30 -11.54 8.64 0.91
CA SER A 30 -10.59 9.74 1.13
C SER A 30 -9.28 9.59 0.37
N TRP A 31 -8.95 8.37 -0.10
CA TRP A 31 -7.63 8.08 -0.67
C TRP A 31 -7.22 9.00 -1.83
N PRO A 32 -8.09 9.37 -2.78
CA PRO A 32 -7.68 10.27 -3.84
C PRO A 32 -7.24 11.66 -3.34
N GLU A 33 -7.65 12.05 -2.14
CA GLU A 33 -7.31 13.35 -1.57
C GLU A 33 -5.88 13.40 -1.01
N TRP A 34 -5.38 12.30 -0.48
CA TRP A 34 -4.08 12.28 0.19
C TRP A 34 -3.06 11.33 -0.43
N ASN A 35 -3.50 10.33 -1.18
CA ASN A 35 -2.62 9.30 -1.74
C ASN A 35 -2.32 9.59 -3.20
N THR A 36 -1.09 9.99 -3.51
CA THR A 36 -0.68 10.33 -4.88
C THR A 36 -0.76 9.15 -5.83
N GLY A 37 -0.71 7.92 -5.30
CA GLY A 37 -0.86 6.69 -6.09
C GLY A 37 -2.31 6.31 -6.37
N ALA A 38 -3.28 7.09 -5.88
CA ALA A 38 -4.70 6.78 -6.02
C ALA A 38 -5.45 7.95 -6.66
N LYS A 39 -5.53 7.97 -7.99
CA LYS A 39 -6.31 8.98 -8.71
C LYS A 39 -7.80 8.78 -8.47
N SER A 40 -8.22 7.52 -8.44
CA SER A 40 -9.57 7.11 -8.07
C SER A 40 -9.52 5.71 -7.49
N MET A 41 -10.58 5.27 -6.86
CA MET A 41 -10.63 3.93 -6.30
C MET A 41 -12.06 3.43 -6.15
N LEU A 42 -12.16 2.09 -6.09
CA LEU A 42 -13.39 1.39 -5.75
C LEU A 42 -13.08 0.48 -4.56
N ALA A 43 -14.00 0.38 -3.64
CA ALA A 43 -13.86 -0.48 -2.47
C ALA A 43 -15.18 -1.17 -2.15
N THR A 44 -15.10 -2.33 -1.50
CA THR A 44 -16.28 -3.05 -1.01
C THR A 44 -17.11 -2.12 -0.12
N ASN A 45 -16.43 -1.35 0.73
CA ASN A 45 -17.06 -0.32 1.54
C ASN A 45 -16.20 0.95 1.45
N ALA A 46 -16.74 2.00 0.84
CA ALA A 46 -16.00 3.25 0.61
C ALA A 46 -15.80 4.08 1.88
N GLU A 47 -16.57 3.84 2.92
CA GLU A 47 -16.55 4.65 4.13
C GLU A 47 -15.77 4.02 5.29
N SER A 48 -15.58 2.71 5.27
CA SER A 48 -14.87 2.00 6.33
C SER A 48 -14.18 0.75 5.79
N LEU A 49 -12.89 0.67 6.01
CA LEU A 49 -12.08 -0.47 5.60
C LEU A 49 -12.11 -1.55 6.68
N ASP A 50 -12.48 -2.76 6.29
CA ASP A 50 -12.51 -3.91 7.19
C ASP A 50 -11.82 -5.13 6.58
N GLU A 51 -11.48 -6.08 7.43
CA GLU A 51 -10.88 -7.35 7.02
C GLU A 51 -11.82 -8.06 6.03
N GLY A 52 -11.26 -8.54 4.95
CA GLY A 52 -12.01 -9.19 3.87
C GLY A 52 -12.46 -8.25 2.76
N ASP A 53 -12.32 -6.95 2.94
CA ASP A 53 -12.69 -5.98 1.91
C ASP A 53 -11.74 -6.03 0.72
N HIS A 54 -12.28 -5.72 -0.46
CA HIS A 54 -11.51 -5.57 -1.69
C HIS A 54 -11.41 -4.11 -2.08
N ILE A 55 -10.23 -3.72 -2.57
CA ILE A 55 -9.95 -2.36 -3.01
C ILE A 55 -9.34 -2.43 -4.40
N ALA A 56 -9.83 -1.59 -5.31
CA ALA A 56 -9.20 -1.38 -6.61
C ALA A 56 -8.75 0.08 -6.69
N VAL A 57 -7.44 0.29 -6.81
CA VAL A 57 -6.84 1.60 -6.89
C VAL A 57 -6.47 1.89 -8.34
N HIS A 58 -6.84 3.06 -8.83
CA HIS A 58 -6.58 3.48 -10.20
C HIS A 58 -5.60 4.65 -10.24
N GLN A 59 -4.63 4.57 -11.14
CA GLN A 59 -3.69 5.65 -11.39
C GLN A 59 -3.34 5.69 -12.87
N ILE A 60 -2.86 6.84 -13.34
CA ILE A 60 -2.40 6.98 -14.72
C ILE A 60 -0.88 7.05 -14.71
N ILE A 61 -0.24 6.12 -15.40
CA ILE A 61 1.21 6.07 -15.52
C ILE A 61 1.55 6.03 -17.01
N LYS A 62 2.32 7.01 -17.47
CA LYS A 62 2.75 7.10 -18.88
C LYS A 62 1.58 6.96 -19.87
N GLY A 63 0.47 7.62 -19.58
CA GLY A 63 -0.72 7.60 -20.41
C GLY A 63 -1.57 6.35 -20.35
N GLY A 64 -1.20 5.35 -19.54
CA GLY A 64 -1.96 4.13 -19.34
C GLY A 64 -2.71 4.13 -18.02
N LEU A 65 -3.95 3.64 -18.04
CA LEU A 65 -4.73 3.44 -16.82
C LEU A 65 -4.28 2.16 -16.14
N ILE A 66 -3.72 2.30 -14.95
CA ILE A 66 -3.27 1.17 -14.14
C ILE A 66 -4.29 0.93 -13.05
N GLU A 67 -4.71 -0.32 -12.91
CA GLU A 67 -5.55 -0.78 -11.79
C GLU A 67 -4.74 -1.77 -10.96
N ILE A 68 -4.69 -1.54 -9.66
CA ILE A 68 -4.10 -2.46 -8.70
C ILE A 68 -5.19 -2.88 -7.73
N ARG A 69 -5.39 -4.18 -7.61
CA ARG A 69 -6.41 -4.74 -6.73
C ARG A 69 -5.78 -5.32 -5.48
N TRP A 70 -6.41 -5.01 -4.34
CA TRP A 70 -5.95 -5.44 -3.02
C TRP A 70 -7.06 -6.14 -2.25
N LEU A 71 -6.67 -7.09 -1.41
CA LEU A 71 -7.52 -7.69 -0.39
C LEU A 71 -7.01 -7.26 0.97
N VAL A 72 -7.89 -6.79 1.84
CA VAL A 72 -7.54 -6.55 3.25
C VAL A 72 -7.50 -7.90 3.94
N ASN A 73 -6.32 -8.47 4.06
CA ASN A 73 -6.14 -9.81 4.63
C ASN A 73 -6.27 -9.83 6.14
N SER A 74 -5.79 -8.78 6.81
CA SER A 74 -5.97 -8.65 8.24
C SER A 74 -6.04 -7.18 8.65
N LEU A 75 -6.78 -6.92 9.72
CA LEU A 75 -6.89 -5.62 10.33
C LEU A 75 -6.97 -5.84 11.83
N ARG A 76 -5.94 -5.38 12.55
CA ARG A 76 -5.85 -5.56 14.01
C ARG A 76 -5.72 -4.21 14.67
N GLU A 77 -6.45 -4.00 15.74
CA GLU A 77 -6.44 -2.77 16.52
C GLU A 77 -6.26 -3.06 18.00
N GLY A 78 -5.62 -2.13 18.69
CA GLY A 78 -5.47 -2.13 20.13
C GLY A 78 -5.24 -0.70 20.61
N ASP A 79 -4.92 -0.51 21.88
CA ASP A 79 -4.63 0.80 22.44
C ASP A 79 -3.34 1.37 21.80
N GLY A 80 -3.50 2.47 21.03
CA GLY A 80 -2.39 3.12 20.35
C GLY A 80 -1.77 2.29 19.23
N PHE A 81 -2.51 1.34 18.66
CA PHE A 81 -1.98 0.41 17.68
C PHE A 81 -3.02 0.08 16.62
N CYS A 82 -2.62 0.10 15.37
CA CYS A 82 -3.41 -0.41 14.25
C CYS A 82 -2.48 -1.04 13.23
N GLU A 83 -2.77 -2.26 12.78
CA GLU A 83 -1.99 -2.94 11.77
C GLU A 83 -2.90 -3.45 10.67
N ILE A 84 -2.56 -3.12 9.44
CA ILE A 84 -3.34 -3.50 8.26
C ILE A 84 -2.43 -4.22 7.28
N GLU A 85 -2.85 -5.41 6.84
CA GLU A 85 -2.14 -6.18 5.83
C GLU A 85 -2.96 -6.24 4.56
N LEU A 86 -2.36 -5.81 3.45
CA LEU A 86 -2.96 -5.83 2.13
C LEU A 86 -2.25 -6.87 1.26
N LEU A 87 -3.03 -7.73 0.61
CA LEU A 87 -2.51 -8.70 -0.36
C LEU A 87 -2.88 -8.25 -1.76
N GLY A 88 -1.90 -8.20 -2.66
CA GLY A 88 -2.14 -7.89 -4.07
C GLY A 88 -2.91 -9.00 -4.75
N GLN A 89 -3.98 -8.64 -5.45
CA GLN A 89 -4.86 -9.59 -6.14
C GLN A 89 -4.71 -9.52 -7.66
N GLY A 90 -3.84 -8.66 -8.15
CA GLY A 90 -3.56 -8.52 -9.56
C GLY A 90 -3.51 -7.07 -10.00
N GLN A 91 -2.95 -6.88 -11.19
CA GLN A 91 -2.79 -5.57 -11.80
C GLN A 91 -3.20 -5.63 -13.26
N SER A 92 -3.70 -4.52 -13.78
CA SER A 92 -4.00 -4.39 -15.20
C SER A 92 -3.59 -3.02 -15.71
N ARG A 93 -3.29 -2.95 -17.01
CA ARG A 93 -3.03 -1.71 -17.73
C ARG A 93 -3.99 -1.64 -18.90
N ASN A 94 -4.84 -0.59 -18.95
CA ASN A 94 -5.89 -0.46 -19.96
C ASN A 94 -6.71 -1.75 -20.09
N GLU A 95 -7.10 -2.32 -18.93
CA GLU A 95 -7.91 -3.53 -18.79
C GLU A 95 -7.20 -4.85 -19.17
N ARG A 96 -5.91 -4.79 -19.47
CA ARG A 96 -5.12 -6.00 -19.77
C ARG A 96 -4.26 -6.38 -18.56
N PRO A 97 -4.27 -7.66 -18.14
CA PRO A 97 -3.44 -8.09 -17.02
C PRO A 97 -1.95 -7.81 -17.26
N ILE A 98 -1.28 -7.32 -16.22
CA ILE A 98 0.18 -7.09 -16.22
C ILE A 98 0.79 -7.66 -14.95
N GLY A 99 2.11 -7.71 -14.90
CA GLY A 99 2.84 -8.12 -13.71
C GLY A 99 2.72 -9.60 -13.38
N SER A 100 2.50 -10.45 -14.39
CA SER A 100 2.34 -11.90 -14.17
C SER A 100 3.55 -12.57 -13.53
N GLY A 101 4.73 -11.97 -13.64
CA GLY A 101 5.94 -12.47 -12.98
C GLY A 101 6.09 -11.98 -11.55
N LEU A 102 5.21 -11.13 -11.07
CA LEU A 102 5.20 -10.58 -9.74
C LEU A 102 4.12 -11.30 -8.93
N LYS A 103 4.50 -11.99 -7.87
CA LYS A 103 3.61 -12.80 -7.04
C LYS A 103 3.70 -12.42 -5.58
N ASP A 104 2.66 -12.75 -4.84
CA ASP A 104 2.61 -12.60 -3.38
C ASP A 104 2.95 -11.18 -2.92
N LEU A 105 2.47 -10.18 -3.68
CA LEU A 105 2.63 -8.79 -3.32
C LEU A 105 1.87 -8.53 -2.02
N LYS A 106 2.58 -8.01 -1.02
CA LYS A 106 2.01 -7.77 0.30
C LYS A 106 2.53 -6.44 0.84
N ILE A 107 1.63 -5.69 1.43
CA ILE A 107 1.98 -4.46 2.15
C ILE A 107 1.39 -4.57 3.54
N CYS A 108 2.24 -4.43 4.56
CA CYS A 108 1.81 -4.39 5.95
C CYS A 108 2.10 -3.00 6.50
N ILE A 109 1.08 -2.33 7.00
CA ILE A 109 1.21 -0.99 7.55
C ILE A 109 0.90 -1.05 9.04
N THR A 110 1.85 -0.62 9.85
CA THR A 110 1.74 -0.57 11.31
C THR A 110 1.68 0.88 11.75
N PHE A 111 0.60 1.26 12.40
CA PHE A 111 0.41 2.58 12.97
C PHE A 111 0.58 2.49 14.48
N LEU A 112 1.54 3.26 15.02
CA LEU A 112 1.78 3.36 16.47
C LEU A 112 1.42 4.76 16.94
N SER A 113 0.21 4.90 17.47
CA SER A 113 -0.33 6.17 17.96
C SER A 113 0.03 6.33 19.43
N GLN A 114 1.31 6.59 19.69
CA GLN A 114 1.85 6.77 21.03
C GLN A 114 3.11 7.63 20.95
N ASP A 115 3.58 8.13 22.09
CA ASP A 115 4.81 8.91 22.14
C ASP A 115 5.99 8.09 21.63
N GLY A 116 6.76 8.68 20.69
CA GLY A 116 7.85 7.98 20.05
C GLY A 116 7.41 6.98 18.98
N GLY A 117 6.11 6.91 18.71
CA GLY A 117 5.56 6.06 17.68
C GLY A 117 5.62 6.67 16.29
N GLY A 118 4.88 6.12 15.34
CA GLY A 118 4.86 6.58 13.96
C GLY A 118 4.22 5.55 13.05
N ILE A 119 4.66 5.52 11.82
CA ILE A 119 4.14 4.59 10.82
C ILE A 119 5.28 3.78 10.23
N GLU A 120 5.09 2.48 10.15
CA GLU A 120 6.02 1.56 9.50
C GLU A 120 5.30 0.85 8.37
N ILE A 121 5.93 0.79 7.19
CA ILE A 121 5.39 0.09 6.04
C ILE A 121 6.40 -0.97 5.63
N HIS A 122 5.95 -2.22 5.58
CA HIS A 122 6.73 -3.34 5.11
C HIS A 122 6.11 -3.89 3.83
N SER A 123 6.86 -3.83 2.73
CA SER A 123 6.43 -4.32 1.42
C SER A 123 7.23 -5.55 1.04
N SER A 124 6.57 -6.54 0.46
CA SER A 124 7.25 -7.75 -0.02
C SER A 124 6.58 -8.30 -1.26
N CYS A 125 7.33 -9.01 -2.06
CA CYS A 125 6.83 -9.74 -3.22
C CYS A 125 7.81 -10.82 -3.64
N ASN A 126 7.33 -11.75 -4.44
CA ASN A 126 8.14 -12.76 -5.10
C ASN A 126 8.15 -12.47 -6.59
N VAL A 127 9.30 -12.61 -7.22
CA VAL A 127 9.50 -12.31 -8.64
C VAL A 127 10.00 -13.55 -9.35
N SER A 128 9.45 -13.84 -10.53
CA SER A 128 9.89 -14.97 -11.34
C SER A 128 11.39 -14.84 -11.69
N ARG A 129 12.03 -15.97 -12.00
CA ARG A 129 13.44 -16.00 -12.41
C ARG A 129 13.73 -15.06 -13.56
N LEU A 130 12.82 -15.02 -14.52
CA LEU A 130 12.99 -14.18 -15.71
C LEU A 130 13.08 -12.71 -15.36
N LEU A 131 12.24 -12.24 -14.43
CA LEU A 131 12.22 -10.85 -14.00
C LEU A 131 13.30 -10.53 -12.95
N ALA A 132 13.88 -11.54 -12.32
CA ALA A 132 14.91 -11.33 -11.29
C ALA A 132 16.18 -10.65 -11.84
N VAL A 133 16.40 -10.69 -13.17
CA VAL A 133 17.50 -9.96 -13.81
C VAL A 133 17.34 -8.44 -13.69
N PHE A 134 16.14 -7.95 -13.40
CA PHE A 134 15.86 -6.55 -13.19
C PHE A 134 15.79 -6.17 -11.71
N SER A 135 16.52 -6.89 -10.85
CA SER A 135 16.49 -6.73 -9.39
C SER A 135 16.63 -5.28 -8.93
N SER A 136 17.57 -4.53 -9.51
CA SER A 136 17.81 -3.13 -9.11
C SER A 136 16.60 -2.24 -9.39
N ARG A 137 15.91 -2.48 -10.51
CA ARG A 137 14.71 -1.72 -10.88
C ARG A 137 13.55 -2.06 -9.97
N ILE A 138 13.39 -3.35 -9.63
CA ILE A 138 12.33 -3.81 -8.74
C ILE A 138 12.53 -3.24 -7.35
N ASN A 139 13.74 -3.29 -6.82
CA ASN A 139 14.07 -2.71 -5.51
C ASN A 139 13.82 -1.21 -5.50
N SER A 140 14.25 -0.49 -6.53
CA SER A 140 14.04 0.95 -6.63
C SER A 140 12.55 1.30 -6.69
N PHE A 141 11.79 0.51 -7.44
CA PHE A 141 10.34 0.70 -7.55
C PHE A 141 9.65 0.49 -6.20
N MET A 142 9.95 -0.60 -5.50
CA MET A 142 9.38 -0.89 -4.19
C MET A 142 9.72 0.21 -3.19
N LYS A 143 10.98 0.64 -3.17
CA LYS A 143 11.42 1.72 -2.31
C LYS A 143 10.64 3.01 -2.59
N LYS A 144 10.54 3.38 -3.87
CA LYS A 144 9.86 4.60 -4.28
C LYS A 144 8.39 4.58 -3.88
N GLN A 145 7.69 3.47 -4.13
CA GLN A 145 6.26 3.34 -3.81
C GLN A 145 6.03 3.38 -2.30
N THR A 146 6.86 2.67 -1.54
CA THR A 146 6.74 2.60 -0.08
C THR A 146 7.02 3.96 0.56
N GLU A 147 8.11 4.63 0.15
CA GLU A 147 8.46 5.94 0.66
C GLU A 147 7.43 7.00 0.28
N GLN A 148 6.88 6.92 -0.94
CA GLN A 148 5.84 7.85 -1.37
C GLN A 148 4.57 7.71 -0.53
N LEU A 149 4.15 6.49 -0.25
CA LEU A 149 2.98 6.26 0.59
C LEU A 149 3.21 6.81 2.00
N LEU A 150 4.40 6.61 2.53
CA LEU A 150 4.77 7.13 3.85
C LEU A 150 4.80 8.66 3.86
N ASP A 151 5.34 9.28 2.82
CA ASP A 151 5.33 10.74 2.65
C ASP A 151 3.90 11.27 2.59
N ASP A 152 3.04 10.62 1.80
CA ASP A 152 1.64 11.01 1.64
C ASP A 152 0.91 10.97 2.99
N MET A 153 1.10 9.90 3.77
CA MET A 153 0.48 9.78 5.07
C MET A 153 1.02 10.80 6.08
N SER A 154 2.30 11.13 6.01
CA SER A 154 2.88 12.11 6.92
C SER A 154 2.47 13.55 6.59
N ALA A 155 1.98 13.79 5.39
CA ALA A 155 1.52 15.11 4.93
C ALA A 155 0.02 15.34 5.14
N ILE A 156 -0.71 14.39 5.69
CA ILE A 156 -2.14 14.52 5.96
C ILE A 156 -2.36 15.60 7.04
N GLU A 157 -3.20 16.57 6.71
CA GLU A 157 -3.56 17.67 7.60
C GLU A 157 -4.94 17.53 8.23
#